data_b213e2afff4c27df48fa7df14f02d5ee
#
_entry.id   b213e2afff4c27df48fa7df14f02d5ee
#
_cell.length_a   1.000
_cell.length_b   1.000
_cell.length_c   1.000
_cell.angle_alpha   90.00
_cell.angle_beta   90.00
_cell.angle_gamma   90.00
#
_symmetry.space_group_name_H-M   'P 1'
#
loop_
_entity.id
_entity.type
_entity.pdbx_description
1 polymer ?
#
loop_
_entity_poly.entity_id
_entity_poly.type
_entity_poly.pdbx_seq_one_letter_code
_entity_poly.pdbx_strand_id
1 'polypeptide(L)'
;MAPVGVEKKLLLGPNGPAVAAAGDLTSEEEEGQSLWSSILSEVSTRARSKLPSGKNILVFDHTRCNVWILDGDLYHKGLLKFAVSAESLPETLVIFVADMSRPWTVMESLQKWASVLREHIDKMKIPPEKMRELERKFVKDFQDYMEPEECCQGSPQRRGPLTSGSDEENVALPLGDNVLTHNLGIPVLVVCTKCDAVSVLEKEHDYRDEHLDFIQSHLRRFCLQYGAALIYTSVKEEKNLDLLYKYIVHKTYGFHFTTPALVVEKDAVFM
;
A
#
# COMPACT_ATOMS: atom_id res chain seq x y z
N MET A 1 0.10 -22.05 17.36
CA MET A 1 0.25 -20.79 16.61
C MET A 1 -0.15 -19.67 17.55
N ALA A 2 0.82 -18.89 18.00
CA ALA A 2 0.56 -17.76 18.89
C ALA A 2 0.06 -16.57 18.08
N PRO A 3 -0.86 -15.75 18.61
CA PRO A 3 -1.37 -14.59 17.90
C PRO A 3 -0.28 -13.52 17.78
N VAL A 4 -0.12 -13.02 16.56
CA VAL A 4 0.77 -11.90 16.24
C VAL A 4 0.16 -10.63 16.85
N GLY A 5 0.84 -10.07 17.86
CA GLY A 5 0.43 -8.80 18.47
C GLY A 5 0.70 -7.64 17.51
N VAL A 6 -0.35 -6.93 17.13
CA VAL A 6 -0.25 -5.69 16.36
C VAL A 6 -0.20 -4.53 17.36
N GLU A 7 0.97 -3.91 17.53
CA GLU A 7 1.06 -2.64 18.27
C GLU A 7 0.68 -1.47 17.35
N LYS A 8 -0.42 -0.81 17.68
CA LYS A 8 -0.91 0.38 16.97
C LYS A 8 -0.38 1.63 17.69
N LYS A 9 0.62 2.30 17.13
CA LYS A 9 1.06 3.62 17.62
C LYS A 9 0.31 4.73 16.89
N LEU A 10 -0.60 5.38 17.59
CA LEU A 10 -1.24 6.62 17.15
C LEU A 10 -0.37 7.80 17.57
N LEU A 11 0.08 8.58 16.59
CA LEU A 11 0.70 9.88 16.86
C LEU A 11 -0.39 10.94 16.95
N LEU A 12 -0.74 11.31 18.17
CA LEU A 12 -1.58 12.49 18.47
C LEU A 12 -0.69 13.72 18.61
N GLY A 13 -1.11 14.82 17.99
CA GLY A 13 -0.45 16.11 18.12
C GLY A 13 -0.53 16.67 19.56
N PRO A 14 0.29 17.68 19.89
CA PRO A 14 0.46 18.14 21.27
C PRO A 14 -0.71 19.01 21.72
N ASN A 15 -1.74 18.44 22.33
CA ASN A 15 -2.64 19.16 23.24
C ASN A 15 -3.66 18.19 23.85
N GLY A 16 -3.31 17.69 25.04
CA GLY A 16 -4.22 17.00 25.94
C GLY A 16 -3.54 16.77 27.30
N PRO A 17 -4.23 16.99 28.42
CA PRO A 17 -3.61 17.05 29.74
C PRO A 17 -3.20 15.68 30.25
N ALA A 18 -2.02 15.62 30.82
CA ALA A 18 -1.52 14.50 31.60
C ALA A 18 -2.32 14.38 32.91
N VAL A 19 -2.83 13.17 33.21
CA VAL A 19 -3.25 12.82 34.56
C VAL A 19 -2.48 11.60 34.99
N ALA A 20 -1.66 11.79 36.02
CA ALA A 20 -0.97 10.75 36.75
C ALA A 20 -1.88 10.27 37.89
N ALA A 21 -2.03 8.95 38.05
CA ALA A 21 -2.33 8.35 39.36
C ALA A 21 -1.86 6.90 39.36
N ALA A 22 -1.00 6.59 40.34
CA ALA A 22 -0.59 5.23 40.68
C ALA A 22 -1.56 4.66 41.74
N GLY A 23 -1.87 3.36 41.67
CA GLY A 23 -2.46 2.63 42.77
C GLY A 23 -3.27 1.39 42.39
N ASP A 24 -2.76 0.28 42.85
CA ASP A 24 -3.35 -1.01 43.13
C ASP A 24 -3.64 -2.01 42.00
N LEU A 25 -2.83 -3.08 42.01
CA LEU A 25 -2.77 -4.17 41.03
C LEU A 25 -3.43 -5.41 41.61
N THR A 26 -4.55 -5.87 41.06
CA THR A 26 -4.91 -7.30 40.86
C THR A 26 -6.34 -7.60 40.46
N SER A 27 -7.26 -6.65 40.48
CA SER A 27 -8.64 -6.83 39.97
C SER A 27 -8.92 -6.01 38.69
N GLU A 28 -7.98 -5.18 38.28
CA GLU A 28 -8.12 -4.25 37.16
C GLU A 28 -7.72 -4.83 35.79
N GLU A 29 -7.02 -5.98 35.73
CA GLU A 29 -6.58 -6.54 34.45
C GLU A 29 -7.70 -7.18 33.65
N GLU A 30 -8.71 -7.78 34.30
CA GLU A 30 -9.86 -8.35 33.60
C GLU A 30 -10.87 -7.27 33.18
N GLU A 31 -11.08 -6.24 33.98
CA GLU A 31 -11.93 -5.09 33.61
C GLU A 31 -11.25 -4.23 32.54
N GLY A 32 -9.92 -4.07 32.57
CA GLY A 32 -9.14 -3.37 31.59
C GLY A 32 -9.18 -4.03 30.20
N GLN A 33 -9.12 -5.35 30.13
CA GLN A 33 -9.26 -6.10 28.86
C GLN A 33 -10.67 -6.02 28.28
N SER A 34 -11.69 -6.02 29.13
CA SER A 34 -13.08 -5.82 28.71
C SER A 34 -13.33 -4.39 28.21
N LEU A 35 -12.78 -3.39 28.87
CA LEU A 35 -12.88 -1.98 28.46
C LEU A 35 -12.16 -1.73 27.13
N TRP A 36 -10.96 -2.27 26.96
CA TRP A 36 -10.22 -2.15 25.71
C TRP A 36 -10.89 -2.87 24.54
N SER A 37 -11.46 -4.04 24.74
CA SER A 37 -12.21 -4.73 23.70
C SER A 37 -13.50 -3.99 23.35
N SER A 38 -14.17 -3.35 24.32
CA SER A 38 -15.32 -2.49 24.09
C SER A 38 -14.94 -1.21 23.33
N ILE A 39 -13.85 -0.54 23.71
CA ILE A 39 -13.33 0.65 23.02
C ILE A 39 -12.90 0.30 21.59
N LEU A 40 -12.20 -0.82 21.38
CA LEU A 40 -11.82 -1.29 20.05
C LEU A 40 -13.01 -1.65 19.17
N SER A 41 -14.06 -2.23 19.75
CA SER A 41 -15.34 -2.49 19.07
C SER A 41 -16.05 -1.18 18.70
N GLU A 42 -16.09 -0.21 19.61
CA GLU A 42 -16.71 1.09 19.38
C GLU A 42 -15.91 1.94 18.37
N VAL A 43 -14.58 1.92 18.44
CA VAL A 43 -13.70 2.56 17.45
C VAL A 43 -13.83 1.89 16.08
N SER A 44 -13.96 0.56 16.04
CA SER A 44 -14.19 -0.19 14.80
C SER A 44 -15.55 0.13 14.17
N THR A 45 -16.58 0.32 14.97
CA THR A 45 -17.92 0.72 14.48
C THR A 45 -17.97 2.21 14.07
N ARG A 46 -17.28 3.11 14.77
CA ARG A 46 -17.16 4.53 14.38
C ARG A 46 -16.23 4.75 13.19
N ALA A 47 -15.19 3.94 13.04
CA ALA A 47 -14.28 4.01 11.89
C ALA A 47 -14.96 3.60 10.58
N ARG A 48 -16.07 2.86 10.63
CA ARG A 48 -16.89 2.55 9.43
C ARG A 48 -17.59 3.78 8.84
N SER A 49 -17.74 4.87 9.58
CA SER A 49 -18.44 6.09 9.10
C SER A 49 -17.51 7.21 8.64
N LYS A 50 -16.23 7.15 8.95
CA LYS A 50 -15.20 8.14 8.52
C LYS A 50 -13.86 7.45 8.40
N LEU A 51 -13.60 6.81 7.25
CA LEU A 51 -12.23 6.54 6.86
C LEU A 51 -11.58 7.90 6.54
N PRO A 52 -10.58 8.35 7.32
CA PRO A 52 -9.85 9.53 6.94
C PRO A 52 -9.17 9.27 5.60
N SER A 53 -9.10 10.26 4.74
CA SER A 53 -8.27 10.29 3.53
C SER A 53 -6.79 10.29 3.94
N GLY A 54 -6.39 9.25 4.66
CA GLY A 54 -5.06 9.12 5.23
C GLY A 54 -4.18 8.23 4.38
N LYS A 55 -2.88 8.43 4.46
CA LYS A 55 -1.86 7.62 3.79
C LYS A 55 -1.19 6.72 4.79
N ASN A 56 -1.04 5.45 4.44
CA ASN A 56 -0.50 4.43 5.34
C ASN A 56 0.94 4.11 4.94
N ILE A 57 1.83 4.14 5.91
CA ILE A 57 3.21 3.67 5.76
C ILE A 57 3.37 2.46 6.68
N LEU A 58 3.77 1.32 6.11
CA LEU A 58 4.00 0.08 6.83
C LEU A 58 5.50 -0.15 6.94
N VAL A 59 5.99 -0.30 8.15
CA VAL A 59 7.38 -0.67 8.44
C VAL A 59 7.39 -2.03 9.11
N PHE A 60 8.20 -2.94 8.60
CA PHE A 60 8.23 -4.33 9.04
C PHE A 60 9.55 -4.68 9.73
N ASP A 61 9.46 -5.42 10.80
CA ASP A 61 10.54 -6.17 11.42
C ASP A 61 10.21 -7.67 11.30
N HIS A 62 11.21 -8.56 11.28
CA HIS A 62 11.06 -10.00 11.02
C HIS A 62 9.99 -10.72 11.87
N THR A 63 9.55 -10.13 12.95
CA THR A 63 8.55 -10.70 13.87
C THR A 63 7.33 -9.81 14.13
N ARG A 64 7.38 -8.55 13.72
CA ARG A 64 6.33 -7.54 14.00
C ARG A 64 6.10 -6.66 12.80
N CYS A 65 4.84 -6.30 12.56
CA CYS A 65 4.43 -5.30 11.60
C CYS A 65 4.07 -4.02 12.34
N ASN A 66 4.85 -2.95 12.13
CA ASN A 66 4.51 -1.62 12.64
C ASN A 66 3.72 -0.87 11.58
N VAL A 67 2.50 -0.50 11.90
CA VAL A 67 1.63 0.26 11.00
C VAL A 67 1.60 1.71 11.45
N TRP A 68 2.07 2.61 10.58
CA TRP A 68 2.03 4.05 10.79
C TRP A 68 0.97 4.66 9.88
N ILE A 69 0.00 5.34 10.48
CA ILE A 69 -1.06 6.02 9.75
C ILE A 69 -0.81 7.51 9.86
N LEU A 70 -0.57 8.15 8.70
CA LEU A 70 -0.37 9.58 8.61
C LEU A 70 -1.58 10.22 7.94
N ASP A 71 -2.08 11.29 8.55
CA ASP A 71 -3.15 12.09 7.96
C ASP A 71 -2.70 12.72 6.64
N GLY A 72 -3.65 12.84 5.70
CA GLY A 72 -3.40 13.39 4.37
C GLY A 72 -3.08 14.89 4.34
N ASP A 73 -3.17 15.61 5.47
CA ASP A 73 -2.77 17.00 5.55
C ASP A 73 -1.24 17.12 5.54
N LEU A 74 -0.74 17.97 4.65
CA LEU A 74 0.70 18.26 4.51
C LEU A 74 1.34 18.84 5.77
N TYR A 75 0.54 19.39 6.68
CA TYR A 75 1.02 19.86 7.98
C TYR A 75 1.75 18.75 8.75
N HIS A 76 1.30 17.49 8.56
CA HIS A 76 1.86 16.34 9.24
C HIS A 76 3.10 15.72 8.56
N LYS A 77 3.58 16.30 7.44
CA LYS A 77 4.75 15.75 6.70
C LYS A 77 6.00 15.53 7.57
N GLY A 78 6.19 16.38 8.59
CA GLY A 78 7.30 16.27 9.53
C GLY A 78 7.29 15.01 10.41
N LEU A 79 6.15 14.29 10.49
CA LEU A 79 6.01 13.07 11.25
C LEU A 79 6.57 11.84 10.52
N LEU A 80 6.87 11.94 9.22
CA LEU A 80 7.50 10.87 8.43
C LEU A 80 8.82 10.37 9.06
N LYS A 81 9.58 11.25 9.71
CA LYS A 81 10.84 10.90 10.39
C LYS A 81 10.70 9.85 11.50
N PHE A 82 9.51 9.68 12.06
CA PHE A 82 9.24 8.69 13.09
C PHE A 82 8.83 7.33 12.50
N ALA A 83 8.31 7.34 11.28
CA ALA A 83 7.84 6.15 10.59
C ALA A 83 8.92 5.54 9.69
N VAL A 84 9.70 6.39 9.01
CA VAL A 84 10.70 5.98 8.02
C VAL A 84 12.06 6.55 8.40
N SER A 85 12.99 5.66 8.71
CA SER A 85 14.40 5.97 8.98
C SER A 85 15.31 5.32 7.94
N ALA A 86 16.58 5.72 7.88
CA ALA A 86 17.56 5.11 7.00
C ALA A 86 17.78 3.61 7.27
N GLU A 87 17.51 3.17 8.49
CA GLU A 87 17.64 1.77 8.91
C GLU A 87 16.41 0.95 8.49
N SER A 88 15.21 1.50 8.67
CA SER A 88 13.96 0.82 8.36
C SER A 88 13.56 0.90 6.88
N LEU A 89 14.18 1.78 6.09
CA LEU A 89 13.81 1.99 4.69
C LEU A 89 13.79 0.70 3.85
N PRO A 90 14.77 -0.22 3.95
CA PRO A 90 14.78 -1.45 3.13
C PRO A 90 13.59 -2.38 3.39
N GLU A 91 12.97 -2.25 4.57
CA GLU A 91 11.84 -3.07 5.02
C GLU A 91 10.53 -2.29 5.09
N THR A 92 10.46 -1.16 4.37
CA THR A 92 9.30 -0.29 4.35
C THR A 92 8.45 -0.56 3.11
N LEU A 93 7.15 -0.81 3.32
CA LEU A 93 6.13 -0.75 2.27
C LEU A 93 5.34 0.55 2.44
N VAL A 94 5.30 1.36 1.40
CA VAL A 94 4.50 2.59 1.39
C VAL A 94 3.14 2.34 0.77
N ILE A 95 2.08 2.74 1.47
CA ILE A 95 0.71 2.64 0.97
C ILE A 95 0.13 4.04 0.82
N PHE A 96 -0.15 4.46 -0.42
CA PHE A 96 -0.92 5.64 -0.70
C PHE A 96 -2.40 5.29 -0.77
N VAL A 97 -3.19 5.94 0.08
CA VAL A 97 -4.65 5.73 0.11
C VAL A 97 -5.35 6.89 -0.59
N ALA A 98 -6.13 6.57 -1.61
CA ALA A 98 -6.88 7.52 -2.41
C ALA A 98 -8.39 7.31 -2.23
N ASP A 99 -9.16 8.39 -2.14
CA ASP A 99 -10.61 8.36 -1.96
C ASP A 99 -11.32 8.54 -3.30
N MET A 100 -11.91 7.47 -3.83
CA MET A 100 -12.60 7.47 -5.13
C MET A 100 -13.97 8.15 -5.10
N SER A 101 -14.46 8.55 -3.95
CA SER A 101 -15.64 9.43 -3.91
C SER A 101 -15.35 10.87 -4.37
N ARG A 102 -14.06 11.24 -4.47
CA ARG A 102 -13.59 12.53 -4.96
C ARG A 102 -12.41 12.36 -5.91
N PRO A 103 -12.62 11.75 -7.08
CA PRO A 103 -11.54 11.34 -7.97
C PRO A 103 -10.70 12.52 -8.49
N TRP A 104 -11.27 13.72 -8.58
CA TRP A 104 -10.57 14.94 -9.01
C TRP A 104 -9.43 15.37 -8.08
N THR A 105 -9.40 14.92 -6.82
CA THR A 105 -8.33 15.25 -5.87
C THR A 105 -7.22 14.20 -5.84
N VAL A 106 -7.45 13.02 -6.40
CA VAL A 106 -6.59 11.85 -6.22
C VAL A 106 -5.19 12.09 -6.79
N MET A 107 -5.09 12.52 -8.05
CA MET A 107 -3.79 12.69 -8.71
C MET A 107 -2.94 13.75 -8.05
N GLU A 108 -3.52 14.90 -7.71
CA GLU A 108 -2.82 15.96 -7.01
C GLU A 108 -2.30 15.48 -5.64
N SER A 109 -3.13 14.76 -4.90
CA SER A 109 -2.76 14.19 -3.61
C SER A 109 -1.63 13.18 -3.73
N LEU A 110 -1.69 12.25 -4.70
CA LEU A 110 -0.64 11.25 -4.93
C LEU A 110 0.69 11.90 -5.28
N GLN A 111 0.70 12.85 -6.20
CA GLN A 111 1.91 13.57 -6.62
C GLN A 111 2.55 14.35 -5.47
N LYS A 112 1.73 15.08 -4.70
CA LYS A 112 2.21 15.84 -3.53
C LYS A 112 2.89 14.94 -2.51
N TRP A 113 2.25 13.84 -2.14
CA TRP A 113 2.81 12.94 -1.15
C TRP A 113 3.98 12.11 -1.64
N ALA A 114 3.99 11.73 -2.90
CA ALA A 114 5.16 11.09 -3.51
C ALA A 114 6.37 12.03 -3.50
N SER A 115 6.17 13.31 -3.78
CA SER A 115 7.22 14.34 -3.68
C SER A 115 7.70 14.53 -2.24
N VAL A 116 6.78 14.58 -1.27
CA VAL A 116 7.13 14.68 0.16
C VAL A 116 7.94 13.46 0.62
N LEU A 117 7.56 12.27 0.18
CA LEU A 117 8.30 11.05 0.50
C LEU A 117 9.70 11.06 -0.12
N ARG A 118 9.83 11.46 -1.39
CA ARG A 118 11.13 11.61 -2.05
C ARG A 118 12.02 12.60 -1.30
N GLU A 119 11.48 13.78 -0.99
CA GLU A 119 12.20 14.80 -0.22
C GLU A 119 12.65 14.27 1.16
N HIS A 120 11.84 13.44 1.80
CA HIS A 120 12.19 12.81 3.07
C HIS A 120 13.34 11.81 2.92
N ILE A 121 13.27 10.92 1.89
CA ILE A 121 14.33 9.94 1.58
C ILE A 121 15.66 10.66 1.30
N ASP A 122 15.63 11.73 0.50
CA ASP A 122 16.81 12.51 0.15
C ASP A 122 17.45 13.17 1.40
N LYS A 123 16.61 13.61 2.36
CA LYS A 123 17.07 14.21 3.63
C LYS A 123 17.70 13.21 4.59
N MET A 124 17.41 11.93 4.48
CA MET A 124 17.98 10.90 5.36
C MET A 124 19.47 10.65 5.11
N LYS A 125 20.07 11.21 4.04
CA LYS A 125 21.49 11.09 3.71
C LYS A 125 21.99 9.64 3.70
N ILE A 126 21.21 8.75 3.12
CA ILE A 126 21.57 7.34 2.97
C ILE A 126 22.83 7.25 2.07
N PRO A 127 23.81 6.39 2.40
CA PRO A 127 24.96 6.18 1.55
C PRO A 127 24.55 5.88 0.10
N PRO A 128 25.13 6.54 -0.91
CA PRO A 128 24.73 6.38 -2.31
C PRO A 128 24.81 4.93 -2.80
N GLU A 129 25.74 4.16 -2.28
CA GLU A 129 25.91 2.75 -2.62
C GLU A 129 24.70 1.92 -2.16
N LYS A 130 24.26 2.14 -0.90
CA LYS A 130 23.09 1.46 -0.33
C LYS A 130 21.81 1.86 -1.08
N MET A 131 21.67 3.14 -1.44
CA MET A 131 20.49 3.58 -2.19
C MET A 131 20.44 2.96 -3.59
N ARG A 132 21.58 2.92 -4.30
CA ARG A 132 21.69 2.26 -5.63
C ARG A 132 21.43 0.75 -5.54
N GLU A 133 21.79 0.10 -4.44
CA GLU A 133 21.50 -1.32 -4.22
C GLU A 133 20.01 -1.54 -4.08
N LEU A 134 19.30 -0.73 -3.28
CA LEU A 134 17.84 -0.79 -3.11
C LEU A 134 17.13 -0.53 -4.45
N GLU A 135 17.55 0.48 -5.20
CA GLU A 135 16.98 0.81 -6.50
C GLU A 135 17.18 -0.34 -7.51
N ARG A 136 18.37 -0.95 -7.57
CA ARG A 136 18.65 -2.11 -8.46
C ARG A 136 17.83 -3.33 -8.05
N LYS A 137 17.75 -3.63 -6.75
CA LYS A 137 16.92 -4.72 -6.25
C LYS A 137 15.48 -4.53 -6.67
N PHE A 138 14.95 -3.33 -6.50
CA PHE A 138 13.57 -3.02 -6.86
C PHE A 138 13.31 -3.13 -8.36
N VAL A 139 14.25 -2.66 -9.21
CA VAL A 139 14.18 -2.86 -10.67
C VAL A 139 14.19 -4.33 -11.03
N LYS A 140 15.05 -5.13 -10.41
CA LYS A 140 15.11 -6.56 -10.64
C LYS A 140 13.81 -7.25 -10.26
N ASP A 141 13.28 -6.96 -9.07
CA ASP A 141 12.01 -7.53 -8.59
C ASP A 141 10.83 -7.16 -9.53
N PHE A 142 10.89 -5.98 -10.14
CA PHE A 142 9.89 -5.55 -11.13
C PHE A 142 10.04 -6.27 -12.47
N GLN A 143 11.27 -6.50 -12.94
CA GLN A 143 11.55 -7.22 -14.20
C GLN A 143 11.32 -8.73 -14.08
N ASP A 144 11.59 -9.32 -12.91
CA ASP A 144 11.40 -10.74 -12.63
C ASP A 144 9.93 -11.11 -12.35
N TYR A 145 9.04 -10.11 -12.26
CA TYR A 145 7.61 -10.38 -12.05
C TYR A 145 7.02 -11.12 -13.24
N MET A 146 6.46 -12.28 -12.96
CA MET A 146 5.65 -13.04 -13.90
C MET A 146 4.22 -13.11 -13.39
N GLU A 147 3.27 -12.81 -14.28
CA GLU A 147 1.87 -12.93 -13.94
C GLU A 147 1.51 -14.39 -13.68
N PRO A 148 0.80 -14.69 -12.58
CA PRO A 148 0.33 -16.05 -12.33
C PRO A 148 -0.59 -16.48 -13.48
N GLU A 149 -0.23 -17.54 -14.20
CA GLU A 149 -1.09 -18.10 -15.23
C GLU A 149 -2.38 -18.58 -14.58
N GLU A 150 -3.52 -18.12 -15.06
CA GLU A 150 -4.79 -18.77 -14.79
C GLU A 150 -4.66 -20.22 -15.27
N CYS A 151 -4.83 -21.16 -14.36
CA CYS A 151 -4.83 -22.58 -14.66
C CYS A 151 -6.08 -22.90 -15.51
N CYS A 152 -6.06 -22.49 -16.77
CA CYS A 152 -7.02 -22.90 -17.78
C CYS A 152 -6.82 -24.41 -17.99
N GLN A 153 -7.62 -25.20 -17.28
CA GLN A 153 -7.81 -26.61 -17.59
C GLN A 153 -8.28 -26.71 -19.05
N GLY A 154 -7.37 -27.02 -19.95
CA GLY A 154 -7.74 -27.50 -21.25
C GLY A 154 -7.20 -26.76 -22.48
N SER A 155 -5.91 -26.52 -22.57
CA SER A 155 -5.26 -26.43 -23.89
C SER A 155 -3.79 -26.85 -23.79
N PRO A 156 -3.40 -27.95 -24.43
CA PRO A 156 -1.99 -28.29 -24.56
C PRO A 156 -1.42 -27.52 -25.74
N GLN A 157 -0.34 -26.82 -25.49
CA GLN A 157 0.61 -26.35 -26.52
C GLN A 157 0.88 -24.85 -26.57
N ARG A 158 2.00 -24.46 -25.95
CA ARG A 158 3.20 -24.14 -26.74
C ARG A 158 4.42 -24.32 -25.85
N ARG A 159 4.97 -25.52 -25.85
CA ARG A 159 6.36 -25.75 -25.47
C ARG A 159 7.23 -25.07 -26.51
N GLY A 160 7.85 -23.96 -26.17
CA GLY A 160 9.05 -23.52 -26.85
C GLY A 160 10.16 -24.53 -26.63
N PRO A 161 11.12 -24.66 -27.55
CA PRO A 161 12.12 -25.73 -27.47
C PRO A 161 13.00 -25.58 -26.24
N LEU A 162 13.09 -26.66 -25.45
CA LEU A 162 14.15 -26.88 -24.47
C LEU A 162 15.50 -26.88 -25.19
N THR A 163 16.21 -25.78 -25.18
CA THR A 163 17.65 -25.78 -25.43
C THR A 163 18.34 -25.90 -24.07
N SER A 164 18.77 -27.11 -23.80
CA SER A 164 19.73 -27.41 -22.75
C SER A 164 21.09 -26.77 -23.11
N GLY A 165 21.65 -26.03 -22.20
CA GLY A 165 23.09 -25.81 -22.16
C GLY A 165 23.54 -24.38 -22.42
N SER A 166 24.27 -23.91 -21.46
CA SER A 166 25.10 -22.72 -21.34
C SER A 166 24.52 -21.57 -20.50
N ASP A 167 25.36 -21.09 -19.62
CA ASP A 167 25.21 -19.89 -18.80
C ASP A 167 24.85 -18.65 -19.65
N GLU A 168 23.59 -18.57 -20.07
CA GLU A 168 23.06 -17.33 -20.61
C GLU A 168 22.78 -16.39 -19.42
N GLU A 169 23.65 -15.40 -19.27
CA GLU A 169 23.33 -14.19 -18.55
C GLU A 169 21.91 -13.80 -18.94
N ASN A 170 21.02 -13.84 -17.98
CA ASN A 170 19.62 -13.46 -18.15
C ASN A 170 19.63 -11.97 -18.51
N VAL A 171 19.65 -11.67 -19.80
CA VAL A 171 19.66 -10.29 -20.31
C VAL A 171 18.30 -9.72 -19.98
N ALA A 172 18.23 -9.04 -18.82
CA ALA A 172 17.03 -8.33 -18.41
C ALA A 172 16.64 -7.34 -19.51
N LEU A 173 15.43 -7.48 -20.03
CA LEU A 173 14.89 -6.57 -21.02
C LEU A 173 14.91 -5.13 -20.48
N PRO A 174 15.32 -4.14 -21.30
CA PRO A 174 15.30 -2.76 -20.86
C PRO A 174 13.86 -2.34 -20.54
N LEU A 175 13.72 -1.56 -19.46
CA LEU A 175 12.44 -0.96 -19.09
C LEU A 175 12.01 0.06 -20.13
N GLY A 176 10.68 0.17 -20.37
CA GLY A 176 10.13 1.19 -21.25
C GLY A 176 10.36 2.62 -20.72
N ASP A 177 10.31 3.61 -21.61
CA ASP A 177 10.68 5.02 -21.32
C ASP A 177 9.91 5.65 -20.14
N ASN A 178 8.72 5.13 -19.81
CA ASN A 178 7.85 5.67 -18.75
C ASN A 178 7.74 4.75 -17.53
N VAL A 179 8.54 3.70 -17.45
CA VAL A 179 8.50 2.71 -16.37
C VAL A 179 9.60 3.01 -15.36
N LEU A 180 9.28 3.00 -14.07
CA LEU A 180 10.21 3.22 -12.96
C LEU A 180 11.05 4.52 -13.06
N THR A 181 10.49 5.55 -13.67
CA THR A 181 11.17 6.86 -13.81
C THR A 181 11.36 7.56 -12.45
N HIS A 182 10.56 7.19 -11.45
CA HIS A 182 10.60 7.72 -10.08
C HIS A 182 10.85 6.59 -9.07
N ASN A 183 11.93 5.85 -9.24
CA ASN A 183 12.29 4.77 -8.33
C ASN A 183 12.64 5.33 -6.93
N LEU A 184 11.92 4.87 -5.90
CA LEU A 184 12.17 5.23 -4.49
C LEU A 184 13.04 4.21 -3.75
N GLY A 185 13.41 3.10 -4.42
CA GLY A 185 14.14 1.99 -3.83
C GLY A 185 13.31 1.14 -2.83
N ILE A 186 12.02 1.42 -2.73
CA ILE A 186 11.09 0.72 -1.83
C ILE A 186 9.77 0.43 -2.54
N PRO A 187 9.07 -0.66 -2.19
CA PRO A 187 7.79 -0.98 -2.77
C PRO A 187 6.72 0.05 -2.40
N VAL A 188 5.89 0.38 -3.38
CA VAL A 188 4.77 1.32 -3.25
C VAL A 188 3.48 0.61 -3.64
N LEU A 189 2.43 0.85 -2.88
CA LEU A 189 1.08 0.36 -3.16
C LEU A 189 0.10 1.55 -3.17
N VAL A 190 -0.68 1.67 -4.21
CA VAL A 190 -1.78 2.64 -4.30
C VAL A 190 -3.09 1.92 -4.04
N VAL A 191 -3.78 2.29 -2.97
CA VAL A 191 -5.08 1.74 -2.59
C VAL A 191 -6.15 2.79 -2.82
N CYS A 192 -6.98 2.56 -3.83
CA CYS A 192 -8.15 3.37 -4.09
C CYS A 192 -9.33 2.83 -3.27
N THR A 193 -9.78 3.61 -2.30
CA THR A 193 -10.88 3.24 -1.41
C THR A 193 -12.20 3.81 -1.89
N LYS A 194 -13.32 3.27 -1.36
CA LYS A 194 -14.69 3.70 -1.69
C LYS A 194 -15.01 3.59 -3.19
N CYS A 195 -14.55 2.53 -3.83
CA CYS A 195 -14.84 2.31 -5.26
C CYS A 195 -16.32 2.07 -5.55
N ASP A 196 -17.13 1.74 -4.52
CA ASP A 196 -18.60 1.76 -4.59
C ASP A 196 -19.17 3.14 -4.95
N ALA A 197 -18.44 4.23 -4.66
CA ALA A 197 -18.87 5.58 -5.01
C ALA A 197 -18.89 5.83 -6.53
N VAL A 198 -18.25 4.99 -7.35
CA VAL A 198 -18.31 5.07 -8.83
C VAL A 198 -19.77 5.08 -9.30
N SER A 199 -20.62 4.23 -8.73
CA SER A 199 -22.04 4.19 -9.06
C SER A 199 -22.82 5.48 -8.70
N VAL A 200 -22.38 6.20 -7.66
CA VAL A 200 -22.94 7.49 -7.26
C VAL A 200 -22.45 8.59 -8.21
N LEU A 201 -21.17 8.57 -8.57
CA LEU A 201 -20.59 9.51 -9.53
C LEU A 201 -21.31 9.43 -10.89
N GLU A 202 -21.65 8.24 -11.34
CA GLU A 202 -22.40 8.04 -12.58
C GLU A 202 -23.83 8.62 -12.51
N LYS A 203 -24.52 8.40 -11.39
CA LYS A 203 -25.92 8.79 -11.24
C LYS A 203 -26.13 10.26 -10.89
N GLU A 204 -25.25 10.82 -10.04
CA GLU A 204 -25.44 12.16 -9.46
C GLU A 204 -24.54 13.22 -10.10
N HIS A 205 -23.41 12.79 -10.69
CA HIS A 205 -22.40 13.72 -11.24
C HIS A 205 -22.14 13.54 -12.73
N ASP A 206 -22.99 12.76 -13.43
CA ASP A 206 -22.90 12.50 -14.88
C ASP A 206 -21.51 11.97 -15.33
N TYR A 207 -20.84 11.21 -14.44
CA TYR A 207 -19.63 10.52 -14.85
C TYR A 207 -19.98 9.40 -15.80
N ARG A 208 -19.21 9.30 -16.90
CA ARG A 208 -19.35 8.25 -17.92
C ARG A 208 -18.15 7.34 -17.87
N ASP A 209 -18.24 6.20 -18.53
CA ASP A 209 -17.14 5.24 -18.60
C ASP A 209 -15.84 5.88 -19.09
N GLU A 210 -15.92 6.81 -20.07
CA GLU A 210 -14.78 7.56 -20.60
C GLU A 210 -14.04 8.39 -19.51
N HIS A 211 -14.79 8.98 -18.57
CA HIS A 211 -14.19 9.71 -17.44
C HIS A 211 -13.50 8.76 -16.46
N LEU A 212 -14.09 7.61 -16.21
CA LEU A 212 -13.54 6.60 -15.32
C LEU A 212 -12.28 5.97 -15.93
N ASP A 213 -12.29 5.69 -17.24
CA ASP A 213 -11.12 5.21 -17.97
C ASP A 213 -9.99 6.24 -17.99
N PHE A 214 -10.33 7.51 -18.14
CA PHE A 214 -9.35 8.60 -18.04
C PHE A 214 -8.68 8.63 -16.67
N ILE A 215 -9.46 8.58 -15.59
CA ILE A 215 -8.94 8.53 -14.21
C ILE A 215 -8.04 7.31 -14.02
N GLN A 216 -8.52 6.13 -14.43
CA GLN A 216 -7.80 4.88 -14.33
C GLN A 216 -6.48 4.93 -15.12
N SER A 217 -6.46 5.49 -16.32
CA SER A 217 -5.25 5.61 -17.14
C SER A 217 -4.20 6.49 -16.47
N HIS A 218 -4.60 7.56 -15.79
CA HIS A 218 -3.69 8.43 -15.06
C HIS A 218 -3.13 7.77 -13.80
N LEU A 219 -3.97 7.02 -13.08
CA LEU A 219 -3.53 6.23 -11.93
C LEU A 219 -2.53 5.14 -12.35
N ARG A 220 -2.79 4.42 -13.44
CA ARG A 220 -1.87 3.42 -13.99
C ARG A 220 -0.54 4.04 -14.41
N ARG A 221 -0.57 5.19 -15.06
CA ARG A 221 0.66 5.92 -15.44
C ARG A 221 1.48 6.30 -14.21
N PHE A 222 0.83 6.82 -13.16
CA PHE A 222 1.50 7.10 -11.89
C PHE A 222 2.11 5.81 -11.31
N CYS A 223 1.36 4.72 -11.26
CA CYS A 223 1.85 3.45 -10.73
C CYS A 223 3.05 2.92 -11.52
N LEU A 224 3.03 2.99 -12.85
CA LEU A 224 4.17 2.61 -13.69
C LEU A 224 5.42 3.45 -13.40
N GLN A 225 5.27 4.76 -13.20
CA GLN A 225 6.39 5.64 -12.89
C GLN A 225 7.07 5.30 -11.56
N TYR A 226 6.32 4.83 -10.58
CA TYR A 226 6.82 4.47 -9.24
C TYR A 226 7.03 2.97 -9.06
N GLY A 227 6.68 2.14 -10.04
CA GLY A 227 6.67 0.68 -9.89
C GLY A 227 5.67 0.22 -8.83
N ALA A 228 4.56 0.96 -8.67
CA ALA A 228 3.57 0.73 -7.64
C ALA A 228 2.50 -0.25 -8.12
N ALA A 229 2.02 -1.11 -7.21
CA ALA A 229 0.78 -1.83 -7.45
C ALA A 229 -0.44 -0.93 -7.22
N LEU A 230 -1.55 -1.23 -7.88
CA LEU A 230 -2.82 -0.51 -7.78
C LEU A 230 -3.92 -1.47 -7.38
N ILE A 231 -4.64 -1.15 -6.31
CA ILE A 231 -5.79 -1.95 -5.84
C ILE A 231 -6.98 -1.04 -5.57
N TYR A 232 -8.11 -1.35 -6.19
CA TYR A 232 -9.40 -0.72 -5.92
C TYR A 232 -10.13 -1.51 -4.84
N THR A 233 -10.65 -0.83 -3.81
CA THR A 233 -11.30 -1.46 -2.68
C THR A 233 -12.59 -0.75 -2.28
N SER A 234 -13.55 -1.50 -1.76
CA SER A 234 -14.73 -0.97 -1.07
C SER A 234 -14.93 -1.73 0.23
N VAL A 235 -14.95 -1.01 1.35
CA VAL A 235 -15.31 -1.59 2.65
C VAL A 235 -16.82 -1.82 2.74
N LYS A 236 -17.61 -0.98 2.07
CA LYS A 236 -19.07 -1.06 2.07
C LYS A 236 -19.58 -2.31 1.36
N GLU A 237 -18.92 -2.68 0.25
CA GLU A 237 -19.26 -3.84 -0.58
C GLU A 237 -18.35 -5.04 -0.31
N GLU A 238 -17.44 -4.93 0.66
CA GLU A 238 -16.41 -5.94 1.00
C GLU A 238 -15.55 -6.35 -0.20
N LYS A 239 -15.33 -5.42 -1.15
CA LYS A 239 -14.67 -5.69 -2.43
C LYS A 239 -13.17 -5.56 -2.30
N ASN A 240 -12.43 -6.57 -2.77
CA ASN A 240 -10.96 -6.64 -2.83
C ASN A 240 -10.23 -6.46 -1.48
N LEU A 241 -10.89 -6.61 -0.33
CA LEU A 241 -10.24 -6.50 0.97
C LEU A 241 -9.31 -7.68 1.25
N ASP A 242 -9.75 -8.89 0.92
CA ASP A 242 -8.93 -10.11 1.05
C ASP A 242 -7.72 -10.06 0.10
N LEU A 243 -7.92 -9.52 -1.11
CA LEU A 243 -6.86 -9.32 -2.09
C LEU A 243 -5.80 -8.35 -1.56
N LEU A 244 -6.23 -7.21 -1.03
CA LEU A 244 -5.37 -6.22 -0.39
C LEU A 244 -4.56 -6.84 0.75
N TYR A 245 -5.22 -7.60 1.63
CA TYR A 245 -4.56 -8.28 2.73
C TYR A 245 -3.51 -9.27 2.23
N LYS A 246 -3.85 -10.15 1.28
CA LYS A 246 -2.93 -11.13 0.69
C LYS A 246 -1.74 -10.47 0.02
N TYR A 247 -1.96 -9.36 -0.69
CA TYR A 247 -0.89 -8.61 -1.34
C TYR A 247 0.07 -7.97 -0.32
N ILE A 248 -0.45 -7.34 0.74
CA ILE A 248 0.36 -6.78 1.82
C ILE A 248 1.21 -7.88 2.46
N VAL A 249 0.61 -9.03 2.80
CA VAL A 249 1.30 -10.16 3.41
C VAL A 249 2.37 -10.74 2.46
N HIS A 250 2.07 -10.82 1.17
CA HIS A 250 3.04 -11.22 0.16
C HIS A 250 4.26 -10.29 0.13
N LYS A 251 4.04 -8.99 0.02
CA LYS A 251 5.12 -7.99 -0.06
C LYS A 251 5.94 -7.87 1.22
N THR A 252 5.35 -8.19 2.36
CA THR A 252 5.98 -8.00 3.67
C THR A 252 6.67 -9.24 4.20
N TYR A 253 6.09 -10.41 3.95
CA TYR A 253 6.56 -11.69 4.48
C TYR A 253 7.00 -12.68 3.41
N GLY A 254 6.91 -12.31 2.13
CA GLY A 254 7.30 -13.18 1.01
C GLY A 254 6.38 -14.39 0.80
N PHE A 255 5.14 -14.36 1.32
CA PHE A 255 4.19 -15.45 1.06
C PHE A 255 3.83 -15.53 -0.41
N HIS A 256 3.54 -16.72 -0.88
CA HIS A 256 3.17 -16.93 -2.27
C HIS A 256 1.87 -16.21 -2.62
N PHE A 257 1.87 -15.48 -3.73
CA PHE A 257 0.75 -14.72 -4.24
C PHE A 257 0.42 -15.17 -5.66
N THR A 258 -0.81 -15.64 -5.87
CA THR A 258 -1.24 -16.29 -7.11
C THR A 258 -2.41 -15.59 -7.82
N THR A 259 -2.82 -14.42 -7.33
CA THR A 259 -3.96 -13.73 -7.92
C THR A 259 -3.51 -12.96 -9.16
N PRO A 260 -4.08 -13.24 -10.35
CA PRO A 260 -3.75 -12.51 -11.56
C PRO A 260 -4.26 -11.06 -11.51
N ALA A 261 -3.73 -10.22 -12.41
CA ALA A 261 -4.19 -8.84 -12.54
C ALA A 261 -5.65 -8.78 -13.03
N LEU A 262 -6.44 -7.88 -12.44
CA LEU A 262 -7.82 -7.60 -12.81
C LEU A 262 -7.90 -6.16 -13.31
N VAL A 263 -8.03 -5.97 -14.62
CA VAL A 263 -7.89 -4.65 -15.26
C VAL A 263 -9.12 -4.18 -16.01
N VAL A 264 -10.12 -5.03 -16.16
CA VAL A 264 -11.31 -4.77 -17.01
C VAL A 264 -12.41 -4.04 -16.25
N GLU A 265 -12.55 -4.32 -14.96
CA GLU A 265 -13.62 -3.75 -14.15
C GLU A 265 -13.29 -2.31 -13.73
N LYS A 266 -14.29 -1.42 -13.83
CA LYS A 266 -14.14 0.01 -13.50
C LYS A 266 -14.04 0.31 -12.01
N ASP A 267 -14.49 -0.61 -11.17
CA ASP A 267 -14.59 -0.46 -9.71
C ASP A 267 -13.82 -1.53 -8.92
N ALA A 268 -13.12 -2.45 -9.60
CA ALA A 268 -12.41 -3.56 -8.98
C ALA A 268 -11.06 -3.84 -9.64
N VAL A 269 -10.28 -2.81 -9.86
CA VAL A 269 -8.96 -2.92 -10.50
C VAL A 269 -7.93 -3.51 -9.52
N PHE A 270 -7.10 -4.42 -10.04
CA PHE A 270 -5.86 -4.89 -9.43
C PHE A 270 -4.77 -5.04 -10.50
N MET A 271 -3.63 -4.43 -10.29
CA MET A 271 -2.44 -4.56 -11.16
C MET A 271 -1.14 -4.24 -10.40
#